data_8c2fa849a533896465c71e3dd42bdcb3
#
_entry.id   8c2fa849a533896465c71e3dd42bdcb3
#
_cell.length_a   1.000
_cell.length_b   1.000
_cell.length_c   1.000
_cell.angle_alpha   90.00
_cell.angle_beta   90.00
_cell.angle_gamma   90.00
#
_symmetry.space_group_name_H-M   'P 1'
#
loop_
_entity.id
_entity.type
_entity.pdbx_description
1 polymer ?
#
loop_
_entity_poly.entity_id
_entity_poly.type
_entity_poly.pdbx_seq_one_letter_code
_entity_poly.pdbx_strand_id
1 'polypeptide(L)'
;METKKQISLEVVHSNAAGIDIGSRSHWVAVGQNAEDVKEFGVYSQDQFEMCEWLRKKGVSSIAMESTGTYWQNLFSTLVGQGFEVILVNGRQTKNIKGKKTDIKDCQWIQKLHSLGLLSASFLPDSDTDTVRTYSRHRQNLLKQSSSCIRRMQKYLRLMNMRLEVVVRDIVGLTGSSIIEAFLNGEQKGESLAKLRHYNCRKSEEEIAKALQFNGRKDYLFALQQEWNSYKHLQQHITDTDLQIDQLLKELIDKDDHKKQHTIEKKSTSEKIKMQ
;
A
#
# COMPACT_ATOMS: atom_id res chain seq x y z
N MET A 1 -34.54 -42.84 -21.21
CA MET A 1 -33.18 -42.58 -20.69
C MET A 1 -32.70 -41.28 -21.33
N GLU A 2 -32.80 -40.17 -20.62
CA GLU A 2 -32.23 -38.90 -21.07
C GLU A 2 -30.73 -38.95 -20.96
N THR A 3 -30.04 -38.87 -22.08
CA THR A 3 -28.58 -38.70 -22.13
C THR A 3 -28.24 -37.35 -21.57
N LYS A 4 -27.69 -37.31 -20.33
CA LYS A 4 -27.10 -36.12 -19.77
C LYS A 4 -26.02 -35.61 -20.73
N LYS A 5 -26.30 -34.50 -21.41
CA LYS A 5 -25.32 -33.78 -22.24
C LYS A 5 -24.17 -33.37 -21.33
N GLN A 6 -23.03 -34.03 -21.46
CA GLN A 6 -21.82 -33.73 -20.69
C GLN A 6 -21.25 -32.44 -21.27
N ILE A 7 -21.29 -31.36 -20.49
CA ILE A 7 -20.67 -30.08 -20.86
C ILE A 7 -19.17 -30.29 -20.77
N SER A 8 -18.48 -30.40 -21.89
CA SER A 8 -17.02 -30.35 -21.94
C SER A 8 -16.58 -28.90 -22.07
N LEU A 9 -15.78 -28.43 -21.14
CA LEU A 9 -15.15 -27.09 -21.24
C LEU A 9 -13.95 -27.23 -22.21
N GLU A 10 -13.89 -26.38 -23.22
CA GLU A 10 -12.74 -26.31 -24.13
C GLU A 10 -11.53 -25.70 -23.43
N VAL A 11 -10.34 -26.20 -23.77
CA VAL A 11 -9.07 -25.63 -23.29
C VAL A 11 -8.76 -24.38 -24.11
N VAL A 12 -8.75 -23.23 -23.46
CA VAL A 12 -8.46 -21.92 -24.05
C VAL A 12 -6.95 -21.65 -24.09
N HIS A 13 -6.24 -21.99 -23.01
CA HIS A 13 -4.79 -21.83 -22.91
C HIS A 13 -4.13 -23.22 -22.73
N SER A 14 -3.71 -23.83 -23.84
CA SER A 14 -3.12 -25.18 -23.84
C SER A 14 -1.76 -25.24 -23.11
N ASN A 15 -0.99 -24.15 -23.16
CA ASN A 15 0.35 -24.04 -22.57
C ASN A 15 0.32 -23.19 -21.30
N ALA A 16 -0.63 -23.47 -20.42
CA ALA A 16 -0.89 -22.72 -19.21
C ALA A 16 -0.16 -23.27 -17.98
N ALA A 17 0.38 -22.39 -17.15
CA ALA A 17 0.83 -22.71 -15.81
C ALA A 17 0.00 -21.99 -14.74
N GLY A 18 -0.04 -22.58 -13.53
CA GLY A 18 -0.62 -21.98 -12.34
C GLY A 18 0.42 -21.90 -11.23
N ILE A 19 0.52 -20.75 -10.57
CA ILE A 19 1.47 -20.53 -9.48
C ILE A 19 0.72 -20.17 -8.21
N ASP A 20 0.92 -20.98 -7.16
CA ASP A 20 0.58 -20.63 -5.79
C ASP A 20 1.79 -19.99 -5.11
N ILE A 21 1.59 -18.79 -4.56
CA ILE A 21 2.67 -17.95 -4.04
C ILE A 21 2.70 -18.01 -2.53
N GLY A 22 3.76 -18.64 -1.99
CA GLY A 22 4.07 -18.63 -0.58
C GLY A 22 5.15 -17.63 -0.19
N SER A 23 5.33 -17.42 1.10
CA SER A 23 6.37 -16.56 1.66
C SER A 23 7.77 -17.19 1.66
N ARG A 24 7.86 -18.51 1.53
CA ARG A 24 9.13 -19.28 1.59
C ARG A 24 9.43 -20.05 0.31
N SER A 25 8.39 -20.40 -0.42
CA SER A 25 8.48 -21.10 -1.69
C SER A 25 7.25 -20.81 -2.55
N HIS A 26 7.38 -21.11 -3.84
CA HIS A 26 6.33 -21.01 -4.83
C HIS A 26 6.07 -22.39 -5.42
N TRP A 27 4.81 -22.80 -5.47
CA TRP A 27 4.40 -24.05 -6.08
C TRP A 27 3.86 -23.79 -7.48
N VAL A 28 4.39 -24.49 -8.46
CA VAL A 28 4.11 -24.25 -9.89
C VAL A 28 3.58 -25.55 -10.50
N ALA A 29 2.42 -25.46 -11.12
CA ALA A 29 1.81 -26.55 -11.87
C ALA A 29 1.73 -26.20 -13.37
N VAL A 30 2.13 -27.13 -14.24
CA VAL A 30 1.98 -27.05 -15.69
C VAL A 30 0.98 -28.08 -16.22
N GLY A 31 0.42 -28.89 -15.33
CA GLY A 31 -0.58 -29.92 -15.57
C GLY A 31 -1.18 -30.43 -14.28
N GLN A 32 -1.88 -31.57 -14.38
CA GLN A 32 -2.66 -32.12 -13.26
C GLN A 32 -2.03 -33.37 -12.60
N ASN A 33 -0.92 -33.86 -13.16
CA ASN A 33 -0.21 -35.01 -12.61
C ASN A 33 0.84 -34.57 -11.58
N ALA A 34 1.35 -35.47 -10.76
CA ALA A 34 2.34 -35.16 -9.74
C ALA A 34 3.68 -34.66 -10.35
N GLU A 35 4.09 -35.24 -11.49
CA GLU A 35 5.30 -34.85 -12.24
C GLU A 35 5.19 -33.48 -12.94
N ASP A 36 3.99 -32.91 -13.00
CA ASP A 36 3.71 -31.59 -13.59
C ASP A 36 3.79 -30.46 -12.53
N VAL A 37 4.11 -30.79 -11.29
CA VAL A 37 4.22 -29.84 -10.18
C VAL A 37 5.64 -29.79 -9.67
N LYS A 38 6.14 -28.56 -9.45
CA LYS A 38 7.47 -28.34 -8.86
C LYS A 38 7.44 -27.18 -7.87
N GLU A 39 8.17 -27.34 -6.78
CA GLU A 39 8.44 -26.28 -5.81
C GLU A 39 9.72 -25.53 -6.19
N PHE A 40 9.70 -24.20 -6.03
CA PHE A 40 10.83 -23.31 -6.22
C PHE A 40 11.00 -22.40 -5.01
N GLY A 41 12.23 -22.00 -4.72
CA GLY A 41 12.51 -20.98 -3.71
C GLY A 41 12.08 -19.58 -4.13
N VAL A 42 12.35 -18.60 -3.26
CA VAL A 42 11.91 -17.19 -3.44
C VAL A 42 13.03 -16.26 -3.90
N TYR A 43 14.27 -16.76 -3.97
CA TYR A 43 15.40 -15.95 -4.39
C TYR A 43 15.42 -15.76 -5.92
N SER A 44 16.10 -14.72 -6.38
CA SER A 44 16.17 -14.41 -7.81
C SER A 44 16.69 -15.58 -8.65
N GLN A 45 17.68 -16.33 -8.14
CA GLN A 45 18.18 -17.52 -8.81
C GLN A 45 17.11 -18.57 -8.99
N ASP A 46 16.31 -18.87 -7.94
CA ASP A 46 15.21 -19.84 -7.99
C ASP A 46 14.15 -19.42 -9.00
N GLN A 47 13.87 -18.10 -9.09
CA GLN A 47 12.94 -17.55 -10.08
C GLN A 47 13.44 -17.75 -11.51
N PHE A 48 14.74 -17.58 -11.77
CA PHE A 48 15.32 -17.88 -13.08
C PHE A 48 15.29 -19.37 -13.41
N GLU A 49 15.57 -20.26 -12.44
CA GLU A 49 15.42 -21.70 -12.60
C GLU A 49 13.97 -22.08 -12.91
N MET A 50 13.00 -21.44 -12.27
CA MET A 50 11.57 -21.57 -12.57
C MET A 50 11.29 -21.18 -14.03
N CYS A 51 11.80 -20.04 -14.49
CA CYS A 51 11.60 -19.60 -15.87
C CYS A 51 12.17 -20.59 -16.88
N GLU A 52 13.36 -21.16 -16.63
CA GLU A 52 13.94 -22.18 -17.49
C GLU A 52 13.13 -23.47 -17.52
N TRP A 53 12.63 -23.90 -16.36
CA TRP A 53 11.78 -25.08 -16.24
C TRP A 53 10.46 -24.88 -16.99
N LEU A 54 9.82 -23.71 -16.84
CA LEU A 54 8.59 -23.35 -17.56
C LEU A 54 8.80 -23.36 -19.09
N ARG A 55 9.92 -22.82 -19.59
CA ARG A 55 10.26 -22.86 -21.01
C ARG A 55 10.45 -24.29 -21.52
N LYS A 56 11.15 -25.14 -20.75
CA LYS A 56 11.34 -26.57 -21.10
C LYS A 56 10.03 -27.33 -21.17
N LYS A 57 9.01 -26.90 -20.38
CA LYS A 57 7.66 -27.47 -20.39
C LYS A 57 6.76 -26.81 -21.48
N GLY A 58 7.26 -25.88 -22.26
CA GLY A 58 6.52 -25.22 -23.34
C GLY A 58 5.47 -24.22 -22.86
N VAL A 59 5.56 -23.74 -21.62
CA VAL A 59 4.61 -22.76 -21.06
C VAL A 59 4.74 -21.43 -21.74
N SER A 60 3.62 -20.81 -22.10
CA SER A 60 3.54 -19.45 -22.67
C SER A 60 2.71 -18.49 -21.78
N SER A 61 1.71 -19.00 -21.07
CA SER A 61 0.80 -18.19 -20.27
C SER A 61 0.71 -18.70 -18.82
N ILE A 62 0.72 -17.79 -17.87
CA ILE A 62 0.83 -18.08 -16.44
C ILE A 62 -0.23 -17.32 -15.67
N ALA A 63 -0.98 -18.02 -14.82
CA ALA A 63 -1.81 -17.38 -13.80
C ALA A 63 -1.16 -17.52 -12.42
N MET A 64 -1.15 -16.43 -11.64
CA MET A 64 -0.64 -16.43 -10.28
C MET A 64 -1.56 -15.69 -9.32
N GLU A 65 -1.68 -16.19 -8.07
CA GLU A 65 -2.54 -15.55 -7.08
C GLU A 65 -1.86 -14.34 -6.43
N SER A 66 -2.60 -13.24 -6.23
CA SER A 66 -2.13 -12.00 -5.60
C SER A 66 -2.07 -12.12 -4.07
N THR A 67 -1.21 -12.99 -3.53
CA THR A 67 -1.04 -13.17 -2.08
C THR A 67 -0.09 -12.13 -1.50
N GLY A 68 -0.60 -11.21 -0.70
CA GLY A 68 0.19 -10.17 -0.02
C GLY A 68 1.02 -9.34 -1.00
N THR A 69 2.34 -9.23 -0.72
CA THR A 69 3.32 -8.52 -1.57
C THR A 69 4.29 -9.49 -2.26
N TYR A 70 4.16 -10.79 -2.04
CA TYR A 70 5.14 -11.81 -2.49
C TYR A 70 5.14 -12.01 -4.01
N TRP A 71 4.05 -11.63 -4.69
CA TRP A 71 3.89 -11.80 -6.12
C TRP A 71 4.70 -10.80 -6.97
N GLN A 72 5.00 -9.61 -6.45
CA GLN A 72 5.51 -8.47 -7.26
C GLN A 72 6.82 -8.77 -7.98
N ASN A 73 7.83 -9.26 -7.24
CA ASN A 73 9.14 -9.56 -7.83
C ASN A 73 9.06 -10.73 -8.81
N LEU A 74 8.33 -11.80 -8.46
CA LEU A 74 8.14 -12.95 -9.33
C LEU A 74 7.39 -12.55 -10.62
N PHE A 75 6.34 -11.75 -10.51
CA PHE A 75 5.60 -11.22 -11.65
C PHE A 75 6.53 -10.45 -12.61
N SER A 76 7.31 -9.52 -12.07
CA SER A 76 8.26 -8.72 -12.86
C SER A 76 9.31 -9.59 -13.54
N THR A 77 9.83 -10.62 -12.86
CA THR A 77 10.79 -11.57 -13.41
C THR A 77 10.15 -12.36 -14.56
N LEU A 78 8.97 -12.92 -14.38
CA LEU A 78 8.28 -13.73 -15.39
C LEU A 78 7.93 -12.90 -16.65
N VAL A 79 7.39 -11.70 -16.46
CA VAL A 79 7.10 -10.77 -17.57
C VAL A 79 8.38 -10.35 -18.29
N GLY A 80 9.44 -10.01 -17.55
CA GLY A 80 10.76 -9.66 -18.12
C GLY A 80 11.42 -10.81 -18.89
N GLN A 81 11.04 -12.06 -18.55
CA GLN A 81 11.46 -13.26 -19.26
C GLN A 81 10.55 -13.66 -20.43
N GLY A 82 9.55 -12.83 -20.77
CA GLY A 82 8.72 -12.96 -21.96
C GLY A 82 7.48 -13.84 -21.80
N PHE A 83 7.09 -14.23 -20.58
CA PHE A 83 5.85 -14.94 -20.34
C PHE A 83 4.64 -13.98 -20.33
N GLU A 84 3.51 -14.45 -20.83
CA GLU A 84 2.21 -13.82 -20.59
C GLU A 84 1.75 -14.15 -19.18
N VAL A 85 1.66 -13.16 -18.29
CA VAL A 85 1.33 -13.39 -16.87
C VAL A 85 0.08 -12.64 -16.49
N ILE A 86 -0.90 -13.36 -15.92
CA ILE A 86 -2.07 -12.76 -15.29
C ILE A 86 -1.99 -12.90 -13.77
N LEU A 87 -2.23 -11.79 -13.07
CA LEU A 87 -2.41 -11.79 -11.63
C LEU A 87 -3.89 -11.94 -11.33
N VAL A 88 -4.26 -12.90 -10.48
CA VAL A 88 -5.65 -13.17 -10.14
C VAL A 88 -5.94 -12.95 -8.67
N ASN A 89 -7.16 -12.52 -8.37
CA ASN A 89 -7.59 -12.33 -6.99
C ASN A 89 -7.93 -13.69 -6.36
N GLY A 90 -7.47 -13.96 -5.13
CA GLY A 90 -7.74 -15.18 -4.39
C GLY A 90 -9.23 -15.50 -4.16
N ARG A 91 -10.15 -14.58 -4.45
CA ARG A 91 -11.58 -14.88 -4.48
C ARG A 91 -11.98 -15.74 -5.67
N GLN A 92 -11.26 -15.63 -6.80
CA GLN A 92 -11.52 -16.42 -8.02
C GLN A 92 -10.94 -17.83 -7.90
N THR A 93 -9.86 -17.97 -7.13
CA THR A 93 -9.14 -19.25 -6.93
C THR A 93 -9.65 -20.03 -5.73
N LYS A 94 -10.50 -19.42 -4.86
CA LYS A 94 -11.08 -20.11 -3.70
C LYS A 94 -11.79 -21.40 -4.12
N ASN A 95 -11.16 -22.50 -3.71
CA ASN A 95 -11.67 -23.83 -4.03
C ASN A 95 -12.80 -24.25 -3.09
N ILE A 96 -13.65 -25.12 -3.60
CA ILE A 96 -14.72 -25.79 -2.90
C ILE A 96 -14.11 -26.82 -1.93
N LYS A 97 -14.73 -26.99 -0.77
CA LYS A 97 -14.39 -27.86 0.35
C LYS A 97 -13.50 -29.07 0.03
N GLY A 98 -12.28 -29.10 0.55
CA GLY A 98 -11.35 -30.22 0.47
C GLY A 98 -10.08 -29.97 1.29
N LYS A 99 -9.22 -30.98 1.43
CA LYS A 99 -7.92 -30.83 2.12
C LYS A 99 -7.03 -29.92 1.26
N LYS A 100 -6.79 -28.71 1.76
CA LYS A 100 -5.97 -27.70 1.09
C LYS A 100 -4.49 -28.09 1.16
N THR A 101 -3.79 -28.08 0.02
CA THR A 101 -2.34 -28.24 -0.08
C THR A 101 -1.83 -27.36 -1.21
N ASP A 102 -0.63 -26.81 -1.10
CA ASP A 102 -0.03 -25.93 -2.08
C ASP A 102 0.03 -26.57 -3.48
N ILE A 103 0.25 -27.88 -3.55
CA ILE A 103 0.19 -28.67 -4.79
C ILE A 103 -1.19 -28.59 -5.44
N LYS A 104 -2.26 -28.79 -4.67
CA LYS A 104 -3.62 -28.71 -5.19
C LYS A 104 -4.02 -27.29 -5.58
N ASP A 105 -3.52 -26.32 -4.84
CA ASP A 105 -3.83 -24.90 -5.11
C ASP A 105 -3.17 -24.46 -6.41
N CYS A 106 -1.90 -24.75 -6.68
CA CYS A 106 -1.27 -24.43 -7.97
C CYS A 106 -1.88 -25.21 -9.15
N GLN A 107 -2.21 -26.50 -8.97
CA GLN A 107 -2.92 -27.30 -9.99
C GLN A 107 -4.30 -26.73 -10.29
N TRP A 108 -5.02 -26.26 -9.27
CA TRP A 108 -6.32 -25.63 -9.43
C TRP A 108 -6.24 -24.32 -10.22
N ILE A 109 -5.28 -23.45 -9.88
CA ILE A 109 -5.00 -22.22 -10.62
C ILE A 109 -4.69 -22.54 -12.09
N GLN A 110 -3.80 -23.52 -12.35
CA GLN A 110 -3.45 -23.97 -13.69
C GLN A 110 -4.70 -24.43 -14.46
N LYS A 111 -5.56 -25.25 -13.84
CA LYS A 111 -6.77 -25.77 -14.46
C LYS A 111 -7.76 -24.66 -14.81
N LEU A 112 -8.01 -23.74 -13.88
CA LEU A 112 -8.90 -22.60 -14.14
C LEU A 112 -8.34 -21.70 -15.25
N HIS A 113 -7.02 -21.49 -15.27
CA HIS A 113 -6.37 -20.70 -16.30
C HIS A 113 -6.46 -21.39 -17.67
N SER A 114 -6.16 -22.67 -17.75
CA SER A 114 -6.24 -23.42 -19.01
C SER A 114 -7.65 -23.40 -19.63
N LEU A 115 -8.68 -23.32 -18.80
CA LEU A 115 -10.09 -23.23 -19.23
C LEU A 115 -10.57 -21.77 -19.47
N GLY A 116 -9.70 -20.76 -19.33
CA GLY A 116 -10.09 -19.36 -19.51
C GLY A 116 -11.06 -18.82 -18.45
N LEU A 117 -11.11 -19.44 -17.26
CA LEU A 117 -12.07 -19.09 -16.20
C LEU A 117 -11.55 -18.02 -15.23
N LEU A 118 -10.31 -17.54 -15.42
CA LEU A 118 -9.69 -16.53 -14.56
C LEU A 118 -9.68 -15.18 -15.27
N SER A 119 -10.04 -14.13 -14.54
CA SER A 119 -9.94 -12.75 -15.01
C SER A 119 -8.73 -12.07 -14.39
N ALA A 120 -7.92 -11.39 -15.20
CA ALA A 120 -6.77 -10.64 -14.75
C ALA A 120 -7.18 -9.49 -13.82
N SER A 121 -6.44 -9.33 -12.73
CA SER A 121 -6.52 -8.14 -11.89
C SER A 121 -5.91 -6.95 -12.62
N PHE A 122 -6.49 -5.77 -12.46
CA PHE A 122 -5.90 -4.55 -12.98
C PHE A 122 -4.57 -4.25 -12.28
N LEU A 123 -3.52 -4.17 -13.05
CA LEU A 123 -2.21 -3.70 -12.61
C LEU A 123 -1.98 -2.30 -13.17
N PRO A 124 -1.73 -1.31 -12.31
CA PRO A 124 -1.36 0.02 -12.77
C PRO A 124 0.02 -0.03 -13.45
N ASP A 125 0.32 0.95 -14.28
CA ASP A 125 1.69 1.19 -14.74
C ASP A 125 2.64 1.54 -13.58
N SER A 126 3.95 1.49 -13.82
CA SER A 126 4.98 1.70 -12.81
C SER A 126 4.90 3.09 -12.14
N ASP A 127 4.57 4.11 -12.92
CA ASP A 127 4.48 5.48 -12.45
C ASP A 127 3.28 5.63 -11.49
N THR A 128 2.13 5.11 -11.90
CA THR A 128 0.93 5.04 -11.05
C THR A 128 1.15 4.21 -9.78
N ASP A 129 1.87 3.09 -9.86
CA ASP A 129 2.15 2.26 -8.67
C ASP A 129 3.09 2.98 -7.68
N THR A 130 4.06 3.74 -8.18
CA THR A 130 4.93 4.58 -7.35
C THR A 130 4.12 5.64 -6.60
N VAL A 131 3.24 6.38 -7.29
CA VAL A 131 2.32 7.36 -6.64
C VAL A 131 1.45 6.69 -5.59
N ARG A 132 0.90 5.52 -5.88
CA ARG A 132 0.08 4.74 -4.92
C ARG A 132 0.88 4.33 -3.69
N THR A 133 2.14 3.95 -3.86
CA THR A 133 3.03 3.55 -2.75
C THR A 133 3.24 4.72 -1.80
N TYR A 134 3.63 5.88 -2.29
CA TYR A 134 3.81 7.08 -1.45
C TYR A 134 2.49 7.55 -0.82
N SER A 135 1.39 7.55 -1.56
CA SER A 135 0.08 7.96 -1.05
C SER A 135 -0.40 7.04 0.08
N ARG A 136 -0.20 5.72 -0.03
CA ARG A 136 -0.51 4.76 1.03
C ARG A 136 0.40 4.92 2.24
N HIS A 137 1.68 5.17 2.02
CA HIS A 137 2.63 5.45 3.11
C HIS A 137 2.21 6.69 3.87
N ARG A 138 1.92 7.79 3.17
CA ARG A 138 1.36 9.03 3.75
C ARG A 138 0.11 8.77 4.59
N GLN A 139 -0.83 8.00 4.05
CA GLN A 139 -2.06 7.66 4.77
C GLN A 139 -1.78 6.89 6.07
N ASN A 140 -0.79 6.01 6.07
CA ASN A 140 -0.39 5.29 7.29
C ASN A 140 0.25 6.23 8.31
N LEU A 141 1.10 7.17 7.90
CA LEU A 141 1.68 8.20 8.77
C LEU A 141 0.58 9.07 9.41
N LEU A 142 -0.42 9.50 8.64
CA LEU A 142 -1.57 10.26 9.15
C LEU A 142 -2.37 9.46 10.20
N LYS A 143 -2.59 8.16 9.99
CA LYS A 143 -3.25 7.29 10.97
C LYS A 143 -2.46 7.17 12.27
N GLN A 144 -1.13 7.05 12.17
CA GLN A 144 -0.23 6.99 13.34
C GLN A 144 -0.24 8.32 14.09
N SER A 145 -0.13 9.45 13.39
CA SER A 145 -0.22 10.79 13.95
C SER A 145 -1.52 11.02 14.70
N SER A 146 -2.65 10.64 14.10
CA SER A 146 -3.97 10.71 14.76
C SER A 146 -4.04 9.86 16.02
N SER A 147 -3.32 8.73 16.06
CA SER A 147 -3.22 7.89 17.24
C SER A 147 -2.41 8.53 18.36
N CYS A 148 -1.30 9.22 18.03
CA CYS A 148 -0.54 10.02 18.99
C CYS A 148 -1.42 11.11 19.61
N ILE A 149 -2.17 11.87 18.79
CA ILE A 149 -3.08 12.93 19.26
C ILE A 149 -4.09 12.37 20.28
N ARG A 150 -4.71 11.25 19.99
CA ARG A 150 -5.66 10.61 20.93
C ARG A 150 -5.01 10.19 22.26
N ARG A 151 -3.76 9.68 22.20
CA ARG A 151 -3.01 9.33 23.43
C ARG A 151 -2.58 10.56 24.20
N MET A 152 -2.15 11.62 23.54
CA MET A 152 -1.85 12.92 24.18
C MET A 152 -3.09 13.47 24.90
N GLN A 153 -4.26 13.49 24.25
CA GLN A 153 -5.51 13.90 24.87
C GLN A 153 -5.86 13.06 26.12
N LYS A 154 -5.61 11.76 26.06
CA LYS A 154 -5.81 10.88 27.22
C LYS A 154 -4.90 11.29 28.38
N TYR A 155 -3.59 11.48 28.13
CA TYR A 155 -2.66 11.84 29.19
C TYR A 155 -2.94 13.22 29.76
N LEU A 156 -3.26 14.21 28.94
CA LEU A 156 -3.69 15.53 29.39
C LEU A 156 -4.89 15.43 30.34
N ARG A 157 -5.93 14.68 29.98
CA ARG A 157 -7.09 14.46 30.85
C ARG A 157 -6.74 13.79 32.18
N LEU A 158 -5.88 12.77 32.17
CA LEU A 158 -5.44 12.08 33.36
C LEU A 158 -4.61 12.98 34.29
N MET A 159 -4.00 14.04 33.75
CA MET A 159 -3.31 15.10 34.50
C MET A 159 -4.21 16.26 34.91
N ASN A 160 -5.52 16.17 34.70
CA ASN A 160 -6.49 17.26 34.90
C ASN A 160 -6.22 18.50 34.02
N MET A 161 -5.58 18.29 32.87
CA MET A 161 -5.32 19.31 31.84
C MET A 161 -6.38 19.17 30.75
N ARG A 162 -7.47 19.92 30.84
CA ARG A 162 -8.64 19.80 29.96
C ARG A 162 -8.50 20.68 28.71
N LEU A 163 -7.35 20.60 28.06
CA LEU A 163 -6.99 21.44 26.91
C LEU A 163 -8.02 21.30 25.76
N GLU A 164 -8.54 20.11 25.52
CA GLU A 164 -9.53 19.80 24.49
C GLU A 164 -10.88 20.53 24.64
N VAL A 165 -11.15 21.09 25.84
CA VAL A 165 -12.39 21.84 26.09
C VAL A 165 -12.25 23.30 25.68
N VAL A 166 -11.01 23.81 25.68
CA VAL A 166 -10.73 25.24 25.45
C VAL A 166 -10.09 25.53 24.10
N VAL A 167 -9.51 24.52 23.43
CA VAL A 167 -9.02 24.63 22.04
C VAL A 167 -9.75 23.67 21.13
N ARG A 168 -9.92 24.06 19.87
CA ARG A 168 -10.55 23.21 18.86
C ARG A 168 -9.67 22.00 18.51
N ASP A 169 -8.36 22.23 18.49
CA ASP A 169 -7.35 21.24 18.14
C ASP A 169 -6.16 21.39 19.08
N ILE A 170 -5.82 20.30 19.80
CA ILE A 170 -4.71 20.33 20.75
C ILE A 170 -3.33 20.44 20.09
N VAL A 171 -3.23 20.14 18.78
CA VAL A 171 -1.99 20.29 18.00
C VAL A 171 -2.04 21.49 17.07
N GLY A 172 -3.08 22.32 17.17
CA GLY A 172 -3.12 23.65 16.53
C GLY A 172 -2.24 24.67 17.26
N LEU A 173 -2.16 25.90 16.74
CA LEU A 173 -1.23 26.94 17.23
C LEU A 173 -1.27 27.11 18.76
N THR A 174 -2.44 27.36 19.34
CA THR A 174 -2.59 27.51 20.80
C THR A 174 -2.27 26.23 21.55
N GLY A 175 -2.79 25.10 21.08
CA GLY A 175 -2.61 23.81 21.75
C GLY A 175 -1.16 23.36 21.77
N SER A 176 -0.46 23.48 20.65
CA SER A 176 0.97 23.14 20.54
C SER A 176 1.83 24.02 21.44
N SER A 177 1.61 25.35 21.43
CA SER A 177 2.35 26.27 22.30
C SER A 177 2.17 25.95 23.79
N ILE A 178 0.94 25.62 24.20
CA ILE A 178 0.64 25.23 25.58
C ILE A 178 1.30 23.90 25.93
N ILE A 179 1.19 22.88 25.08
CA ILE A 179 1.82 21.57 25.32
C ILE A 179 3.33 21.71 25.41
N GLU A 180 3.97 22.44 24.52
CA GLU A 180 5.41 22.65 24.53
C GLU A 180 5.89 23.36 25.79
N ALA A 181 5.22 24.44 26.19
CA ALA A 181 5.56 25.16 27.41
C ALA A 181 5.36 24.27 28.66
N PHE A 182 4.28 23.50 28.70
CA PHE A 182 4.00 22.56 29.78
C PHE A 182 5.07 21.47 29.89
N LEU A 183 5.50 20.91 28.78
CA LEU A 183 6.55 19.90 28.71
C LEU A 183 7.92 20.49 29.05
N ASN A 184 8.13 21.79 28.83
CA ASN A 184 9.34 22.53 29.23
C ASN A 184 9.32 23.01 30.67
N GLY A 185 8.31 22.63 31.47
CA GLY A 185 8.26 22.84 32.92
C GLY A 185 7.33 23.96 33.38
N GLU A 186 6.66 24.70 32.50
CA GLU A 186 5.63 25.65 32.91
C GLU A 186 4.35 24.90 33.32
N GLN A 187 4.01 25.01 34.62
CA GLN A 187 2.86 24.25 35.16
C GLN A 187 1.71 25.15 35.63
N LYS A 188 1.90 26.48 35.61
CA LYS A 188 0.86 27.41 36.05
C LYS A 188 -0.14 27.65 34.92
N GLY A 189 -1.40 27.40 35.18
CA GLY A 189 -2.47 27.57 34.17
C GLY A 189 -2.55 28.99 33.64
N GLU A 190 -2.31 30.00 34.47
CA GLU A 190 -2.29 31.42 34.11
C GLU A 190 -1.17 31.75 33.13
N SER A 191 0.04 31.18 33.34
CA SER A 191 1.19 31.37 32.43
C SER A 191 0.93 30.68 31.08
N LEU A 192 0.42 29.44 31.13
CA LEU A 192 0.05 28.69 29.93
C LEU A 192 -1.06 29.36 29.12
N ALA A 193 -2.04 29.97 29.78
CA ALA A 193 -3.15 30.64 29.12
C ALA A 193 -2.71 31.85 28.28
N LYS A 194 -1.64 32.54 28.66
CA LYS A 194 -1.05 33.66 27.91
C LYS A 194 -0.51 33.26 26.54
N LEU A 195 -0.26 31.96 26.31
CA LEU A 195 0.21 31.42 25.03
C LEU A 195 -0.92 31.24 24.01
N ARG A 196 -2.15 31.65 24.35
CA ARG A 196 -3.27 31.59 23.40
C ARG A 196 -2.98 32.45 22.16
N HIS A 197 -3.27 31.90 21.00
CA HIS A 197 -3.24 32.66 19.76
C HIS A 197 -4.45 33.62 19.72
N TYR A 198 -4.31 34.81 19.13
CA TYR A 198 -5.37 35.83 19.08
C TYR A 198 -6.70 35.31 18.49
N ASN A 199 -6.68 34.32 17.60
CA ASN A 199 -7.87 33.69 17.03
C ASN A 199 -8.53 32.67 17.97
N CYS A 200 -7.99 32.41 19.16
CA CYS A 200 -8.61 31.52 20.13
C CYS A 200 -9.82 32.20 20.75
N ARG A 201 -10.99 31.55 20.68
CA ARG A 201 -12.28 32.12 21.13
C ARG A 201 -12.40 32.17 22.65
N LYS A 202 -11.67 31.31 23.38
CA LYS A 202 -11.70 31.22 24.82
C LYS A 202 -10.82 32.26 25.48
N SER A 203 -11.27 32.83 26.60
CA SER A 203 -10.47 33.79 27.37
C SER A 203 -9.30 33.13 28.07
N GLU A 204 -8.33 33.91 28.51
CA GLU A 204 -7.21 33.43 29.30
C GLU A 204 -7.68 32.80 30.62
N GLU A 205 -8.69 33.38 31.26
CA GLU A 205 -9.27 32.84 32.51
C GLU A 205 -9.93 31.49 32.28
N GLU A 206 -10.67 31.29 31.17
CA GLU A 206 -11.28 29.99 30.84
C GLU A 206 -10.20 28.95 30.56
N ILE A 207 -9.12 29.32 29.86
CA ILE A 207 -7.99 28.41 29.58
C ILE A 207 -7.23 28.07 30.87
N ALA A 208 -6.92 29.07 31.72
CA ALA A 208 -6.25 28.85 33.00
C ALA A 208 -7.06 27.90 33.91
N LYS A 209 -8.38 28.06 33.95
CA LYS A 209 -9.28 27.16 34.66
C LYS A 209 -9.24 25.71 34.19
N ALA A 210 -9.04 25.49 32.90
CA ALA A 210 -9.00 24.16 32.29
C ALA A 210 -7.64 23.47 32.51
N LEU A 211 -6.58 24.23 32.81
CA LEU A 211 -5.19 23.75 32.89
C LEU A 211 -4.71 23.64 34.35
N GLN A 212 -5.36 22.75 35.11
CA GLN A 212 -5.06 22.54 36.54
C GLN A 212 -4.28 21.24 36.74
N PHE A 213 -2.96 21.30 36.55
CA PHE A 213 -2.10 20.12 36.63
C PHE A 213 -2.12 19.49 38.02
N ASN A 214 -2.31 18.17 38.07
CA ASN A 214 -2.44 17.40 39.32
C ASN A 214 -1.14 16.76 39.82
N GLY A 215 0.02 17.13 39.25
CA GLY A 215 1.33 16.65 39.68
C GLY A 215 1.75 15.25 39.20
N ARG A 216 0.99 14.58 38.34
CA ARG A 216 1.27 13.22 37.85
C ARG A 216 2.40 13.21 36.82
N LYS A 217 3.63 13.00 37.31
CA LYS A 217 4.86 13.00 36.50
C LYS A 217 4.97 11.81 35.55
N ASP A 218 4.38 10.68 35.88
CA ASP A 218 4.29 9.49 35.03
C ASP A 218 3.52 9.76 33.74
N TYR A 219 2.39 10.46 33.82
CA TYR A 219 1.64 10.86 32.62
C TYR A 219 2.31 12.01 31.85
N LEU A 220 3.03 12.89 32.55
CA LEU A 220 3.82 13.93 31.89
C LEU A 220 4.93 13.32 31.05
N PHE A 221 5.64 12.31 31.57
CA PHE A 221 6.62 11.55 30.79
C PHE A 221 5.98 10.90 29.56
N ALA A 222 4.85 10.23 29.72
CA ALA A 222 4.13 9.60 28.61
C ALA A 222 3.65 10.63 27.57
N LEU A 223 3.16 11.79 27.98
CA LEU A 223 2.81 12.89 27.09
C LEU A 223 4.01 13.38 26.29
N GLN A 224 5.18 13.52 26.92
CA GLN A 224 6.42 13.92 26.24
C GLN A 224 6.80 12.92 25.12
N GLN A 225 6.69 11.62 25.38
CA GLN A 225 6.99 10.59 24.38
C GLN A 225 6.03 10.68 23.18
N GLU A 226 4.74 10.84 23.45
CA GLU A 226 3.74 10.98 22.37
C GLU A 226 3.90 12.28 21.57
N TRP A 227 4.27 13.38 22.24
CA TRP A 227 4.57 14.65 21.59
C TRP A 227 5.77 14.55 20.65
N ASN A 228 6.84 13.91 21.09
CA ASN A 228 8.03 13.68 20.26
C ASN A 228 7.71 12.79 19.07
N SER A 229 6.95 11.72 19.28
CA SER A 229 6.49 10.83 18.21
C SER A 229 5.61 11.57 17.21
N TYR A 230 4.69 12.41 17.68
CA TYR A 230 3.85 13.25 16.82
C TYR A 230 4.69 14.18 15.94
N LYS A 231 5.64 14.92 16.52
CA LYS A 231 6.52 15.83 15.76
C LYS A 231 7.34 15.09 14.70
N HIS A 232 7.87 13.93 15.04
CA HIS A 232 8.60 13.08 14.10
C HIS A 232 7.71 12.61 12.93
N LEU A 233 6.47 12.19 13.24
CA LEU A 233 5.51 11.80 12.20
C LEU A 233 5.13 13.00 11.30
N GLN A 234 5.00 14.21 11.85
CA GLN A 234 4.75 15.41 11.03
C GLN A 234 5.89 15.68 10.05
N GLN A 235 7.14 15.49 10.48
CA GLN A 235 8.30 15.61 9.59
C GLN A 235 8.23 14.56 8.46
N HIS A 236 7.97 13.29 8.78
CA HIS A 236 7.84 12.23 7.79
C HIS A 236 6.71 12.48 6.79
N ILE A 237 5.58 13.05 7.25
CA ILE A 237 4.48 13.45 6.37
C ILE A 237 4.95 14.54 5.41
N THR A 238 5.64 15.56 5.90
CA THR A 238 6.19 16.64 5.08
C THR A 238 7.18 16.10 4.04
N ASP A 239 8.10 15.24 4.44
CA ASP A 239 9.07 14.63 3.54
C ASP A 239 8.39 13.78 2.45
N THR A 240 7.33 13.03 2.84
CA THR A 240 6.53 12.23 1.90
C THR A 240 5.76 13.13 0.92
N ASP A 241 5.22 14.26 1.39
CA ASP A 241 4.51 15.24 0.55
C ASP A 241 5.45 15.87 -0.49
N LEU A 242 6.69 16.18 -0.10
CA LEU A 242 7.71 16.67 -1.03
C LEU A 242 8.06 15.62 -2.11
N GLN A 243 8.17 14.34 -1.72
CA GLN A 243 8.43 13.28 -2.70
C GLN A 243 7.27 13.07 -3.67
N ILE A 244 6.02 13.15 -3.18
CA ILE A 244 4.83 13.07 -4.04
C ILE A 244 4.79 14.25 -5.02
N ASP A 245 5.04 15.47 -4.52
CA ASP A 245 5.04 16.68 -5.36
C ASP A 245 6.11 16.62 -6.45
N GLN A 246 7.32 16.18 -6.10
CA GLN A 246 8.40 15.98 -7.07
C GLN A 246 8.02 14.95 -8.13
N LEU A 247 7.52 13.79 -7.72
CA LEU A 247 7.12 12.73 -8.64
C LEU A 247 6.01 13.19 -9.60
N LEU A 248 5.00 13.93 -9.09
CA LEU A 248 3.94 14.45 -9.93
C LEU A 248 4.45 15.45 -10.96
N LYS A 249 5.41 16.31 -10.61
CA LYS A 249 6.05 17.23 -11.56
C LYS A 249 6.80 16.47 -12.66
N GLU A 250 7.58 15.47 -12.29
CA GLU A 250 8.30 14.62 -13.26
C GLU A 250 7.34 13.90 -14.24
N LEU A 251 6.17 13.46 -13.74
CA LEU A 251 5.16 12.82 -14.57
C LEU A 251 4.49 13.79 -15.55
N ILE A 252 4.20 15.02 -15.12
CA ILE A 252 3.64 16.08 -15.97
C ILE A 252 4.64 16.43 -17.08
N ASP A 253 5.90 16.65 -16.73
CA ASP A 253 6.96 16.98 -17.72
C ASP A 253 7.13 15.86 -18.75
N LYS A 254 7.13 14.60 -18.34
CA LYS A 254 7.16 13.44 -19.23
C LYS A 254 5.97 13.42 -20.19
N ASP A 255 4.79 13.75 -19.73
CA ASP A 255 3.57 13.73 -20.54
C ASP A 255 3.55 14.85 -21.58
N ASP A 256 4.01 16.04 -21.19
CA ASP A 256 4.12 17.19 -22.09
C ASP A 256 5.18 16.95 -23.18
N HIS A 257 6.32 16.37 -22.87
CA HIS A 257 7.30 15.93 -23.87
C HIS A 257 6.75 14.88 -24.84
N LYS A 258 5.97 13.91 -24.36
CA LYS A 258 5.31 12.93 -25.23
C LYS A 258 4.29 13.58 -26.18
N LYS A 259 3.52 14.54 -25.71
CA LYS A 259 2.55 15.29 -26.53
C LYS A 259 3.25 16.11 -27.61
N GLN A 260 4.32 16.83 -27.29
CA GLN A 260 5.11 17.61 -28.24
C GLN A 260 5.70 16.71 -29.33
N HIS A 261 6.33 15.58 -28.98
CA HIS A 261 6.89 14.64 -29.94
C HIS A 261 5.84 14.00 -30.86
N THR A 262 4.61 13.82 -30.37
CA THR A 262 3.49 13.28 -31.16
C THR A 262 2.98 14.31 -32.17
N ILE A 263 2.96 15.60 -31.80
CA ILE A 263 2.56 16.71 -32.67
C ILE A 263 3.60 16.89 -33.79
N GLU A 264 4.90 16.86 -33.47
CA GLU A 264 5.99 16.96 -34.46
C GLU A 264 5.96 15.82 -35.48
N LYS A 265 5.73 14.58 -35.03
CA LYS A 265 5.62 13.43 -35.95
C LYS A 265 4.41 13.55 -36.88
N LYS A 266 3.26 14.05 -36.40
CA LYS A 266 2.09 14.30 -37.27
C LYS A 266 2.37 15.39 -38.32
N SER A 267 2.97 16.50 -37.91
CA SER A 267 3.32 17.59 -38.83
C SER A 267 4.31 17.17 -39.89
N THR A 268 5.27 16.34 -39.55
CA THR A 268 6.28 15.80 -40.51
C THR A 268 5.65 14.81 -41.48
N SER A 269 4.74 13.95 -41.04
CA SER A 269 4.02 12.99 -41.90
C SER A 269 3.03 13.65 -42.85
N GLU A 270 2.45 14.77 -42.49
CA GLU A 270 1.59 15.57 -43.40
C GLU A 270 2.39 16.32 -44.47
N LYS A 271 3.57 16.83 -44.13
CA LYS A 271 4.49 17.46 -45.12
C LYS A 271 5.01 16.46 -46.17
N ILE A 272 5.23 15.21 -45.79
CA ILE A 272 5.70 14.16 -46.73
C ILE A 272 4.58 13.67 -47.66
N LYS A 273 3.30 13.81 -47.25
CA LYS A 273 2.17 13.46 -48.14
C LYS A 273 1.76 14.54 -49.12
N MET A 274 2.32 15.75 -49.00
CA MET A 274 2.05 16.88 -49.91
C MET A 274 3.18 17.13 -50.95
N GLN A 275 4.19 16.30 -50.97
CA GLN A 275 5.22 16.20 -52.05
C GLN A 275 4.98 14.94 -52.89
#